data_2b30661acb5c7c01d457e24e19da7dbf
#
_entry.id   2b30661acb5c7c01d457e24e19da7dbf
#
_cell.length_a   1.000
_cell.length_b   1.000
_cell.length_c   1.000
_cell.angle_alpha   90.00
_cell.angle_beta   90.00
_cell.angle_gamma   90.00
#
_symmetry.space_group_name_H-M   'P 1'
#
loop_
_entity.id
_entity.type
_entity.pdbx_description
1 polymer ?
#
loop_
_entity_poly.entity_id
_entity_poly.type
_entity_poly.pdbx_seq_one_letter_code
_entity_poly.pdbx_strand_id
1 'polypeptide(L)'
;MCIDPAKNYTAEMVTSMGTMTIALDSASAPLTVNSFVFLARYHYYEGIIFHRIIKGFVCQGGDPTGTGTGGPGYKFADELPKAGRYEIGSLAMANAGPNTNGSQFFLISGRQGVGLPPQYSLFGKVVKGLEVVEAMQQVETDGRDRPKTDVVIQSVTISEQ
;
A
#
# COMPACT_ATOMS: atom_id res chain seq x y z
N MET A 1 -10.31 -8.14 16.57
CA MET A 1 -9.56 -7.06 15.90
C MET A 1 -8.26 -6.81 16.63
N CYS A 2 -7.17 -6.58 15.92
CA CYS A 2 -5.89 -6.25 16.56
C CYS A 2 -5.66 -4.74 16.72
N ILE A 3 -6.54 -3.90 16.20
CA ILE A 3 -6.50 -2.45 16.36
C ILE A 3 -7.70 -1.95 17.15
N ASP A 4 -7.55 -0.73 17.68
CA ASP A 4 -8.64 0.06 18.25
C ASP A 4 -8.95 1.19 17.25
N PRO A 5 -10.14 1.19 16.60
CA PRO A 5 -10.47 2.22 15.60
C PRO A 5 -10.50 3.65 16.14
N ALA A 6 -10.55 3.82 17.46
CA ALA A 6 -10.50 5.14 18.09
C ALA A 6 -9.07 5.68 18.26
N LYS A 7 -8.07 4.85 18.00
CA LYS A 7 -6.65 5.24 18.10
C LYS A 7 -6.08 5.57 16.74
N ASN A 8 -4.97 6.29 16.75
CA ASN A 8 -4.21 6.61 15.56
C ASN A 8 -3.07 5.61 15.37
N TYR A 9 -2.85 5.20 14.14
CA TYR A 9 -1.78 4.28 13.78
C TYR A 9 -0.90 4.88 12.70
N THR A 10 0.39 4.63 12.82
CA THR A 10 1.39 5.07 11.86
C THR A 10 2.25 3.87 11.48
N ALA A 11 2.54 3.72 10.19
CA ALA A 11 3.46 2.70 9.70
C ALA A 11 4.75 3.37 9.23
N GLU A 12 5.88 2.84 9.70
CA GLU A 12 7.18 3.18 9.15
C GLU A 12 7.59 2.05 8.20
N MET A 13 7.57 2.32 6.91
CA MET A 13 7.95 1.35 5.89
C MET A 13 9.36 1.65 5.41
N VAL A 14 10.28 0.76 5.72
CA VAL A 14 11.66 0.84 5.27
C VAL A 14 11.80 0.02 3.99
N THR A 15 12.24 0.66 2.93
CA THR A 15 12.45 0.01 1.64
C THR A 15 13.92 0.12 1.21
N SER A 16 14.29 -0.65 0.19
CA SER A 16 15.63 -0.54 -0.42
C SER A 16 15.90 0.84 -1.04
N MET A 17 14.87 1.68 -1.21
CA MET A 17 15.02 3.03 -1.76
C MET A 17 14.82 4.14 -0.74
N GLY A 18 14.54 3.82 0.50
CA GLY A 18 14.37 4.78 1.59
C GLY A 18 13.18 4.46 2.47
N THR A 19 12.92 5.32 3.44
CA THR A 19 11.90 5.13 4.47
C THR A 19 10.73 6.08 4.26
N MET A 20 9.52 5.53 4.39
CA MET A 20 8.28 6.30 4.35
C MET A 20 7.56 6.18 5.68
N THR A 21 6.99 7.27 6.16
CA THR A 21 6.06 7.28 7.29
C THR A 21 4.65 7.46 6.75
N ILE A 22 3.77 6.53 7.09
CA ILE A 22 2.40 6.47 6.55
C ILE A 22 1.42 6.60 7.70
N ALA A 23 0.56 7.62 7.64
CA ALA A 23 -0.57 7.74 8.56
C ALA A 23 -1.68 6.81 8.08
N LEU A 24 -2.15 5.92 8.96
CA LEU A 24 -3.21 4.97 8.66
C LEU A 24 -4.55 5.51 9.13
N ASP A 25 -5.59 5.36 8.31
CA ASP A 25 -6.92 5.92 8.57
C ASP A 25 -7.84 4.85 9.15
N SER A 26 -7.67 4.56 10.42
CA SER A 26 -8.46 3.55 11.12
C SER A 26 -9.92 3.94 11.33
N ALA A 27 -10.25 5.23 11.29
CA ALA A 27 -11.61 5.71 11.43
C ALA A 27 -12.44 5.42 10.18
N SER A 28 -11.89 5.67 8.99
CA SER A 28 -12.58 5.49 7.71
C SER A 28 -12.48 4.07 7.15
N ALA A 29 -11.38 3.37 7.46
CA ALA A 29 -11.11 2.03 6.92
C ALA A 29 -10.61 1.07 8.01
N PRO A 30 -11.44 0.80 9.04
CA PRO A 30 -10.99 0.02 10.19
C PRO A 30 -10.62 -1.43 9.85
N LEU A 31 -11.35 -2.10 8.96
CA LEU A 31 -11.03 -3.47 8.56
C LEU A 31 -9.72 -3.53 7.78
N THR A 32 -9.53 -2.59 6.88
CA THR A 32 -8.34 -2.52 6.04
C THR A 32 -7.09 -2.21 6.89
N VAL A 33 -7.18 -1.23 7.77
CA VAL A 33 -6.08 -0.89 8.68
C VAL A 33 -5.79 -2.06 9.62
N ASN A 34 -6.85 -2.71 10.14
CA ASN A 34 -6.69 -3.89 10.98
C ASN A 34 -5.89 -5.00 10.28
N SER A 35 -6.25 -5.33 9.06
CA SER A 35 -5.53 -6.35 8.28
C SER A 35 -4.09 -5.96 8.01
N PHE A 36 -3.86 -4.73 7.59
CA PHE A 36 -2.51 -4.23 7.31
C PHE A 36 -1.63 -4.25 8.57
N VAL A 37 -2.15 -3.76 9.70
CA VAL A 37 -1.43 -3.75 10.98
C VAL A 37 -1.14 -5.17 11.47
N PHE A 38 -2.13 -6.06 11.37
CA PHE A 38 -1.95 -7.47 11.72
C PHE A 38 -0.81 -8.10 10.92
N LEU A 39 -0.84 -7.96 9.60
CA LEU A 39 0.18 -8.53 8.72
C LEU A 39 1.55 -7.91 9.00
N ALA A 40 1.62 -6.60 9.18
CA ALA A 40 2.87 -5.90 9.47
C ALA A 40 3.49 -6.37 10.80
N ARG A 41 2.68 -6.54 11.84
CA ARG A 41 3.14 -7.02 13.15
C ARG A 41 3.65 -8.45 13.12
N TYR A 42 3.16 -9.26 12.19
CA TYR A 42 3.65 -10.63 11.97
C TYR A 42 4.78 -10.71 10.95
N HIS A 43 5.37 -9.57 10.58
CA HIS A 43 6.50 -9.49 9.64
C HIS A 43 6.17 -10.02 8.23
N TYR A 44 4.89 -10.02 7.86
CA TYR A 44 4.42 -10.56 6.59
C TYR A 44 5.04 -9.84 5.38
N TYR A 45 5.19 -8.50 5.47
CA TYR A 45 5.66 -7.70 4.36
C TYR A 45 7.19 -7.68 4.18
N GLU A 46 7.94 -8.22 5.13
CA GLU A 46 9.41 -8.21 5.06
C GLU A 46 9.90 -9.09 3.92
N GLY A 47 10.72 -8.52 3.04
CA GLY A 47 11.23 -9.20 1.87
C GLY A 47 10.31 -9.15 0.63
N ILE A 48 9.11 -8.59 0.75
CA ILE A 48 8.18 -8.48 -0.36
C ILE A 48 8.59 -7.29 -1.25
N ILE A 49 8.45 -7.47 -2.56
CA ILE A 49 8.84 -6.46 -3.56
C ILE A 49 7.63 -5.63 -4.01
N PHE A 50 7.92 -4.46 -4.58
CA PHE A 50 6.98 -3.74 -5.42
C PHE A 50 7.07 -4.33 -6.83
N HIS A 51 6.19 -5.25 -7.14
CA HIS A 51 6.25 -6.04 -8.38
C HIS A 51 5.71 -5.30 -9.61
N ARG A 52 5.03 -4.17 -9.41
CA ARG A 52 4.45 -3.37 -10.49
C ARG A 52 4.59 -1.88 -10.17
N ILE A 53 5.36 -1.19 -10.99
CA ILE A 53 5.54 0.26 -10.88
C ILE A 53 5.27 0.88 -12.23
N ILE A 54 4.32 1.82 -12.27
CA ILE A 54 3.99 2.57 -13.47
C ILE A 54 4.18 4.06 -13.17
N LYS A 55 5.15 4.68 -13.83
CA LYS A 55 5.43 6.10 -13.67
C LYS A 55 4.20 6.93 -13.99
N GLY A 56 3.90 7.91 -13.15
CA GLY A 56 2.73 8.76 -13.30
C GLY A 56 1.43 8.13 -12.82
N PHE A 57 1.49 6.93 -12.25
CA PHE A 57 0.32 6.18 -11.83
C PHE A 57 0.48 5.64 -10.40
N VAL A 58 1.02 4.43 -10.23
CA VAL A 58 1.12 3.77 -8.91
C VAL A 58 2.38 2.95 -8.76
N CYS A 59 2.74 2.66 -7.49
CA CYS A 59 3.72 1.65 -7.10
C CYS A 59 2.98 0.58 -6.31
N GLN A 60 2.87 -0.63 -6.84
CA GLN A 60 2.09 -1.73 -6.27
C GLN A 60 2.98 -2.83 -5.71
N GLY A 61 2.66 -3.29 -4.52
CA GLY A 61 3.36 -4.39 -3.86
C GLY A 61 2.47 -5.13 -2.88
N GLY A 62 3.09 -5.88 -1.96
CA GLY A 62 2.36 -6.58 -0.91
C GLY A 62 1.99 -8.02 -1.23
N ASP A 63 2.39 -8.54 -2.39
CA ASP A 63 2.19 -9.94 -2.77
C ASP A 63 3.43 -10.76 -2.41
N PRO A 64 3.34 -11.72 -1.49
CA PRO A 64 4.50 -12.52 -1.10
C PRO A 64 5.10 -13.35 -2.25
N THR A 65 4.32 -13.63 -3.29
CA THR A 65 4.83 -14.36 -4.46
C THR A 65 5.47 -13.44 -5.51
N GLY A 66 5.22 -12.13 -5.43
CA GLY A 66 5.74 -11.15 -6.39
C GLY A 66 5.16 -11.25 -7.78
N THR A 67 4.05 -11.97 -7.98
CA THR A 67 3.43 -12.22 -9.28
C THR A 67 2.17 -11.41 -9.56
N GLY A 68 1.60 -10.80 -8.52
CA GLY A 68 0.32 -10.10 -8.57
C GLY A 68 -0.88 -10.99 -8.25
N THR A 69 -0.67 -12.28 -7.98
CA THR A 69 -1.75 -13.24 -7.72
C THR A 69 -1.78 -13.80 -6.30
N GLY A 70 -0.76 -13.54 -5.50
CA GLY A 70 -0.65 -14.03 -4.13
C GLY A 70 -1.35 -13.14 -3.12
N GLY A 71 -1.52 -13.65 -1.92
CA GLY A 71 -2.14 -12.94 -0.81
C GLY A 71 -2.05 -13.72 0.49
N PRO A 72 -2.73 -13.25 1.54
CA PRO A 72 -2.58 -13.79 2.89
C PRO A 72 -3.42 -15.04 3.18
N GLY A 73 -4.15 -15.55 2.17
CA GLY A 73 -5.02 -16.69 2.35
C GLY A 73 -6.45 -16.34 2.78
N TYR A 74 -6.80 -15.06 2.84
CA TYR A 74 -8.15 -14.59 3.14
C TYR A 74 -8.48 -13.34 2.31
N LYS A 75 -9.77 -13.01 2.23
CA LYS A 75 -10.27 -11.79 1.61
C LYS A 75 -11.20 -11.05 2.57
N PHE A 76 -11.29 -9.75 2.41
CA PHE A 76 -12.20 -8.94 3.22
C PHE A 76 -12.89 -7.85 2.40
N ALA A 77 -13.98 -7.31 2.97
CA ALA A 77 -14.85 -6.36 2.30
C ALA A 77 -14.19 -5.01 2.06
N ASP A 78 -14.65 -4.33 1.02
CA ASP A 78 -14.24 -2.98 0.70
C ASP A 78 -14.70 -1.96 1.74
N GLU A 79 -13.87 -0.93 1.93
CA GLU A 79 -14.19 0.27 2.69
C GLU A 79 -13.84 1.47 1.79
N LEU A 80 -14.73 1.72 0.83
CA LEU A 80 -14.43 2.63 -0.28
C LEU A 80 -14.53 4.10 0.13
N PRO A 81 -13.64 4.97 -0.38
CA PRO A 81 -13.73 6.40 -0.16
C PRO A 81 -14.82 7.01 -1.06
N LYS A 82 -15.12 8.28 -0.82
CA LYS A 82 -15.86 9.10 -1.78
C LYS A 82 -14.96 9.41 -2.98
N ALA A 83 -15.57 9.75 -4.11
CA ALA A 83 -14.84 10.17 -5.30
C ALA A 83 -13.96 11.39 -5.00
N GLY A 84 -12.79 11.46 -5.63
CA GLY A 84 -11.88 12.60 -5.53
C GLY A 84 -11.01 12.63 -4.27
N ARG A 85 -10.93 11.53 -3.54
CA ARG A 85 -10.12 11.46 -2.31
C ARG A 85 -8.69 10.98 -2.51
N TYR A 86 -8.38 10.40 -3.67
CA TYR A 86 -7.01 9.93 -3.93
C TYR A 86 -6.07 11.11 -4.20
N GLU A 87 -4.90 11.04 -3.59
CA GLU A 87 -3.84 12.03 -3.73
C GLU A 87 -2.51 11.32 -3.99
N ILE A 88 -1.49 12.06 -4.44
CA ILE A 88 -0.13 11.51 -4.48
C ILE A 88 0.31 11.21 -3.05
N GLY A 89 0.77 9.98 -2.82
CA GLY A 89 1.11 9.47 -1.50
C GLY A 89 -0.02 8.69 -0.81
N SER A 90 -1.21 8.64 -1.40
CA SER A 90 -2.29 7.78 -0.88
C SER A 90 -1.91 6.32 -0.93
N LEU A 91 -2.27 5.59 0.12
CA LEU A 91 -2.11 4.14 0.22
C LEU A 91 -3.48 3.48 0.13
N ALA A 92 -3.67 2.65 -0.87
CA ALA A 92 -4.96 1.97 -1.11
C ALA A 92 -4.74 0.48 -1.39
N MET A 93 -5.80 -0.31 -1.19
CA MET A 93 -5.74 -1.76 -1.44
C MET A 93 -5.96 -2.07 -2.92
N ALA A 94 -5.08 -2.87 -3.49
CA ALA A 94 -5.32 -3.51 -4.77
C ALA A 94 -6.37 -4.61 -4.59
N ASN A 95 -7.14 -4.88 -5.65
CA ASN A 95 -8.16 -5.93 -5.60
C ASN A 95 -8.37 -6.55 -6.99
N ALA A 96 -9.13 -7.63 -7.04
CA ALA A 96 -9.53 -8.34 -8.25
C ALA A 96 -11.05 -8.22 -8.48
N GLY A 97 -11.65 -7.12 -8.05
CA GLY A 97 -13.06 -6.85 -8.09
C GLY A 97 -13.61 -6.53 -6.69
N PRO A 98 -14.94 -6.32 -6.53
CA PRO A 98 -15.53 -5.97 -5.24
C PRO A 98 -15.23 -7.00 -4.15
N ASN A 99 -14.88 -6.51 -2.96
CA ASN A 99 -14.72 -7.32 -1.75
C ASN A 99 -13.66 -8.44 -1.88
N THR A 100 -12.56 -8.15 -2.57
CA THR A 100 -11.45 -9.11 -2.77
C THR A 100 -10.12 -8.61 -2.21
N ASN A 101 -10.16 -7.76 -1.19
CA ASN A 101 -8.96 -7.24 -0.54
C ASN A 101 -8.18 -8.36 0.15
N GLY A 102 -6.88 -8.35 0.01
CA GLY A 102 -5.97 -9.31 0.64
C GLY A 102 -4.79 -8.59 1.28
N SER A 103 -3.60 -8.73 0.70
CA SER A 103 -2.40 -8.05 1.20
C SER A 103 -1.80 -7.07 0.21
N GLN A 104 -2.17 -7.12 -1.06
CA GLN A 104 -1.61 -6.22 -2.05
C GLN A 104 -2.16 -4.81 -1.89
N PHE A 105 -1.26 -3.85 -1.99
CA PHE A 105 -1.60 -2.43 -1.90
C PHE A 105 -0.84 -1.66 -2.97
N PHE A 106 -1.22 -0.40 -3.16
CA PHE A 106 -0.46 0.50 -4.02
C PHE A 106 -0.34 1.88 -3.40
N LEU A 107 0.76 2.54 -3.71
CA LEU A 107 1.00 3.94 -3.40
C LEU A 107 0.76 4.73 -4.68
N ILE A 108 -0.06 5.77 -4.60
CA ILE A 108 -0.31 6.65 -5.73
C ILE A 108 0.89 7.55 -5.91
N SER A 109 1.51 7.46 -7.08
CA SER A 109 2.76 8.17 -7.40
C SER A 109 2.60 9.28 -8.43
N GLY A 110 1.45 9.35 -9.11
CA GLY A 110 1.22 10.35 -10.15
C GLY A 110 -0.25 10.63 -10.43
N ARG A 111 -0.49 11.59 -11.32
CA ARG A 111 -1.82 12.10 -11.64
C ARG A 111 -2.82 11.04 -12.11
N GLN A 112 -2.35 10.04 -12.84
CA GLN A 112 -3.24 8.97 -13.33
C GLN A 112 -3.82 8.17 -12.17
N GLY A 113 -3.05 8.00 -11.08
CA GLY A 113 -3.55 7.36 -9.87
C GLY A 113 -4.54 8.23 -9.11
N VAL A 114 -4.32 9.53 -9.09
CA VAL A 114 -5.25 10.49 -8.48
C VAL A 114 -6.62 10.43 -9.15
N GLY A 115 -6.66 10.17 -10.44
CA GLY A 115 -7.90 10.07 -11.22
C GLY A 115 -8.63 8.73 -11.16
N LEU A 116 -8.18 7.78 -10.33
CA LEU A 116 -8.85 6.50 -10.20
C LEU A 116 -10.28 6.65 -9.67
N PRO A 117 -11.22 5.80 -10.15
CA PRO A 117 -12.56 5.74 -9.58
C PRO A 117 -12.49 5.17 -8.15
N PRO A 118 -13.47 5.48 -7.27
CA PRO A 118 -13.44 5.06 -5.86
C PRO A 118 -13.79 3.59 -5.67
N GLN A 119 -13.00 2.71 -6.29
CA GLN A 119 -13.16 1.25 -6.27
C GLN A 119 -12.11 0.54 -5.44
N TYR A 120 -11.24 1.30 -4.76
CA TYR A 120 -10.12 0.78 -3.97
C TYR A 120 -10.18 1.38 -2.58
N SER A 121 -10.14 0.54 -1.55
CA SER A 121 -10.18 0.99 -0.16
C SER A 121 -8.98 1.87 0.15
N LEU A 122 -9.23 3.13 0.48
CA LEU A 122 -8.22 4.11 0.84
C LEU A 122 -8.00 4.03 2.34
N PHE A 123 -6.77 3.69 2.77
CA PHE A 123 -6.55 3.45 4.20
C PHE A 123 -5.31 4.12 4.77
N GLY A 124 -4.59 4.90 3.99
CA GLY A 124 -3.44 5.61 4.50
C GLY A 124 -2.90 6.67 3.55
N LYS A 125 -1.93 7.44 4.05
CA LYS A 125 -1.24 8.47 3.29
C LYS A 125 0.18 8.63 3.79
N VAL A 126 1.13 8.76 2.86
CA VAL A 126 2.51 9.09 3.20
C VAL A 126 2.56 10.52 3.71
N VAL A 127 2.99 10.67 4.97
CA VAL A 127 3.13 11.99 5.62
C VAL A 127 4.59 12.42 5.71
N LYS A 128 5.53 11.49 5.52
CA LYS A 128 6.96 11.75 5.49
C LYS A 128 7.62 10.76 4.55
N GLY A 129 8.53 11.22 3.70
CA GLY A 129 9.20 10.35 2.73
C GLY A 129 8.52 10.30 1.36
N LEU A 130 7.77 11.33 0.99
CA LEU A 130 7.12 11.41 -0.33
C LEU A 130 8.15 11.36 -1.47
N GLU A 131 9.36 11.87 -1.22
CA GLU A 131 10.49 11.79 -2.16
C GLU A 131 10.90 10.33 -2.45
N VAL A 132 10.64 9.41 -1.54
CA VAL A 132 10.88 7.97 -1.75
C VAL A 132 9.89 7.41 -2.77
N VAL A 133 8.62 7.81 -2.68
CA VAL A 133 7.60 7.43 -3.67
C VAL A 133 8.00 7.96 -5.05
N GLU A 134 8.46 9.20 -5.12
CA GLU A 134 8.92 9.80 -6.37
C GLU A 134 10.13 9.05 -6.94
N ALA A 135 11.10 8.69 -6.10
CA ALA A 135 12.26 7.92 -6.52
C ALA A 135 11.85 6.52 -7.02
N MET A 136 10.92 5.87 -6.34
CA MET A 136 10.43 4.54 -6.71
C MET A 136 9.78 4.55 -8.09
N GLN A 137 8.99 5.57 -8.42
CA GLN A 137 8.31 5.61 -9.73
C GLN A 137 9.27 5.87 -10.89
N GLN A 138 10.49 6.33 -10.62
CA GLN A 138 11.49 6.59 -11.65
C GLN A 138 12.35 5.37 -12.01
N VAL A 139 12.20 4.25 -11.30
CA VAL A 139 13.02 3.06 -11.56
C VAL A 139 12.73 2.50 -12.94
N GLU A 140 13.75 1.88 -13.52
CA GLU A 140 13.63 1.21 -14.81
C GLU A 140 12.80 -0.06 -14.65
N THR A 141 11.83 -0.27 -15.55
CA THR A 141 10.93 -1.41 -15.54
C THR A 141 11.02 -2.19 -16.85
N ASP A 142 10.58 -3.45 -16.81
CA ASP A 142 10.47 -4.29 -18.00
C ASP A 142 9.12 -4.08 -18.72
N GLY A 143 8.82 -4.88 -19.73
CA GLY A 143 7.58 -4.78 -20.50
C GLY A 143 6.31 -5.12 -19.73
N ARG A 144 6.42 -5.60 -18.51
CA ARG A 144 5.29 -5.93 -17.61
C ARG A 144 5.22 -4.98 -16.41
N ASP A 145 5.91 -3.84 -16.49
CA ASP A 145 5.95 -2.83 -15.42
C ASP A 145 6.63 -3.34 -14.13
N ARG A 146 7.42 -4.39 -14.22
CA ARG A 146 8.19 -4.90 -13.09
C ARG A 146 9.55 -4.19 -13.04
N PRO A 147 9.96 -3.64 -11.87
CA PRO A 147 11.29 -3.06 -11.74
C PRO A 147 12.38 -4.06 -12.11
N LYS A 148 13.34 -3.63 -12.93
CA LYS A 148 14.48 -4.46 -13.35
C LYS A 148 15.39 -4.77 -12.17
N THR A 149 15.51 -3.86 -11.21
CA THR A 149 16.14 -4.10 -9.92
C THR A 149 15.05 -4.08 -8.87
N ASP A 150 14.95 -5.13 -8.05
CA ASP A 150 13.88 -5.25 -7.07
C ASP A 150 13.88 -4.09 -6.08
N VAL A 151 12.70 -3.49 -5.89
CA VAL A 151 12.42 -2.54 -4.81
C VAL A 151 11.79 -3.34 -3.69
N VAL A 152 12.51 -3.50 -2.60
CA VAL A 152 12.17 -4.45 -1.52
C VAL A 152 11.71 -3.72 -0.29
N ILE A 153 10.62 -4.20 0.31
CA ILE A 153 10.19 -3.79 1.65
C ILE A 153 11.07 -4.54 2.65
N GLN A 154 11.85 -3.81 3.43
CA GLN A 154 12.75 -4.38 4.43
C GLN A 154 12.03 -4.59 5.76
N SER A 155 11.19 -3.64 6.15
CA SER A 155 10.38 -3.74 7.37
C SER A 155 9.18 -2.80 7.31
N VAL A 156 8.14 -3.15 8.07
CA VAL A 156 7.00 -2.26 8.34
C VAL A 156 6.77 -2.29 9.85
N THR A 157 7.01 -1.16 10.51
CA THR A 157 6.85 -1.02 11.96
C THR A 157 5.64 -0.16 12.27
N ILE A 158 4.75 -0.66 13.12
CA ILE A 158 3.51 0.03 13.48
C ILE A 158 3.68 0.74 14.81
N SER A 159 3.30 2.01 14.85
CA SER A 159 3.20 2.81 16.07
C SER A 159 1.74 3.15 16.34
N GLU A 160 1.35 3.04 17.61
CA GLU A 160 0.00 3.32 18.09
C GLU A 160 0.01 4.54 19.00
N GLN A 161 -0.95 5.43 18.80
CA GLN A 161 -1.10 6.65 19.62
C GLN A 161 -2.52 6.81 20.15
#